data_189ff5441f58de683cd1cf5f8ae9781c
#
_entry.id   189ff5441f58de683cd1cf5f8ae9781c
#
_cell.length_a   1.000
_cell.length_b   1.000
_cell.length_c   1.000
_cell.angle_alpha   90.00
_cell.angle_beta   90.00
_cell.angle_gamma   90.00
#
_symmetry.space_group_name_H-M   'P 1'
#
loop_
_entity.id
_entity.type
_entity.pdbx_description
1 polymer ?
#
loop_
_entity_poly.entity_id
_entity_poly.type
_entity_poly.pdbx_seq_one_letter_code
_entity_poly.pdbx_strand_id
1 'polypeptide(L)'
;MAGTTRLYVVCGPPAGGKTRYGEKLALRVGAMVVDSDVTTEPVVEAGMGAAGLCPDDRDSDLYKKLFREPVYEALFRLAEVNLAWLSVVLVAPFTKESRDEEWPVRHTARFGVPVEIHFVTCPPEVRRERMRSRGEARDVAKLDDWHAHLASIVHSPPPFGHVLVETGPPGENRE
;
A
#
# COMPACT_ATOMS: atom_id res chain seq x y z
N MET A 1 12.09 9.79 28.03
CA MET A 1 12.33 8.41 27.54
C MET A 1 11.89 8.38 26.10
N ALA A 2 12.77 8.13 25.14
CA ALA A 2 12.37 7.91 23.75
C ALA A 2 11.49 6.66 23.72
N GLY A 3 10.25 6.79 23.29
CA GLY A 3 9.35 5.65 23.10
C GLY A 3 9.97 4.69 22.08
N THR A 4 9.74 3.38 22.25
CA THR A 4 10.19 2.38 21.29
C THR A 4 9.57 2.69 19.92
N THR A 5 10.42 2.87 18.89
CA THR A 5 9.96 3.07 17.52
C THR A 5 9.16 1.87 17.04
N ARG A 6 8.23 2.08 16.13
CA ARG A 6 7.31 1.05 15.63
C ARG A 6 7.15 1.16 14.12
N LEU A 7 6.99 0.03 13.46
CA LEU A 7 6.62 -0.03 12.07
C LEU A 7 5.12 -0.28 11.95
N TYR A 8 4.43 0.64 11.28
CA TYR A 8 3.03 0.48 10.87
C TYR A 8 3.00 0.15 9.38
N VAL A 9 2.31 -0.90 9.00
CA VAL A 9 2.17 -1.30 7.61
C VAL A 9 0.71 -1.14 7.19
N VAL A 10 0.45 -0.25 6.26
CA VAL A 10 -0.88 0.03 5.72
C VAL A 10 -1.01 -0.66 4.37
N CYS A 11 -1.84 -1.68 4.30
CA CYS A 11 -2.06 -2.50 3.10
C CYS A 11 -3.54 -2.56 2.71
N GLY A 12 -3.84 -3.16 1.56
CA GLY A 12 -5.23 -3.35 1.11
C GLY A 12 -5.42 -3.04 -0.38
N PRO A 13 -6.64 -3.20 -0.90
CA PRO A 13 -6.94 -3.08 -2.33
C PRO A 13 -6.72 -1.66 -2.88
N PRO A 14 -6.57 -1.53 -4.22
CA PRO A 14 -6.51 -0.23 -4.89
C PRO A 14 -7.72 0.64 -4.55
N ALA A 15 -7.53 1.95 -4.48
CA ALA A 15 -8.56 2.94 -4.12
C ALA A 15 -9.26 2.70 -2.76
N GLY A 16 -8.73 1.83 -1.91
CA GLY A 16 -9.23 1.57 -0.55
C GLY A 16 -9.07 2.74 0.43
N GLY A 17 -8.29 3.78 0.10
CA GLY A 17 -8.03 4.93 0.97
C GLY A 17 -6.77 4.83 1.83
N LYS A 18 -5.85 3.94 1.47
CA LYS A 18 -4.59 3.67 2.20
C LYS A 18 -3.75 4.90 2.47
N THR A 19 -3.44 5.69 1.43
CA THR A 19 -2.59 6.89 1.54
C THR A 19 -3.15 7.87 2.56
N ARG A 20 -4.42 8.25 2.41
CA ARG A 20 -5.09 9.17 3.35
C ARG A 20 -5.15 8.63 4.78
N TYR A 21 -5.38 7.32 4.94
CA TYR A 21 -5.36 6.68 6.25
C TYR A 21 -3.95 6.68 6.83
N GLY A 22 -2.94 6.31 6.05
CA GLY A 22 -1.54 6.29 6.45
C GLY A 22 -1.03 7.66 6.91
N GLU A 23 -1.39 8.73 6.20
CA GLU A 23 -1.08 10.11 6.58
C GLU A 23 -1.71 10.49 7.93
N LYS A 24 -3.02 10.19 8.12
CA LYS A 24 -3.71 10.43 9.40
C LYS A 24 -3.10 9.62 10.55
N LEU A 25 -2.76 8.35 10.30
CA LEU A 25 -2.09 7.50 11.27
C LEU A 25 -0.74 8.10 11.67
N ALA A 26 0.07 8.47 10.69
CA ALA A 26 1.39 9.05 10.91
C ALA A 26 1.33 10.35 11.75
N LEU A 27 0.41 11.24 11.44
CA LEU A 27 0.17 12.45 12.24
C LEU A 27 -0.20 12.10 13.69
N ARG A 28 -1.06 11.11 13.89
CA ARG A 28 -1.51 10.70 15.23
C ARG A 28 -0.39 10.09 16.08
N VAL A 29 0.50 9.31 15.47
CA VAL A 29 1.56 8.58 16.20
C VAL A 29 2.94 9.24 16.10
N GLY A 30 3.06 10.37 15.40
CA GLY A 30 4.34 11.06 15.21
C GLY A 30 5.33 10.22 14.37
N ALA A 31 4.86 9.66 13.24
CA ALA A 31 5.66 8.79 12.38
C ALA A 31 5.95 9.44 11.01
N MET A 32 7.00 8.95 10.34
CA MET A 32 7.26 9.24 8.93
C MET A 32 6.38 8.37 8.03
N VAL A 33 5.82 8.96 6.97
CA VAL A 33 5.12 8.22 5.92
C VAL A 33 6.08 7.83 4.81
N VAL A 34 6.04 6.56 4.41
CA VAL A 34 6.70 6.03 3.23
C VAL A 34 5.64 5.37 2.36
N ASP A 35 5.10 6.13 1.40
CA ASP A 35 4.09 5.66 0.45
C ASP A 35 4.76 5.19 -0.84
N SER A 36 4.36 4.02 -1.34
CA SER A 36 4.94 3.41 -2.54
C SER A 36 4.86 4.31 -3.76
N ASP A 37 3.70 4.91 -3.99
CA ASP A 37 3.48 5.73 -5.17
C ASP A 37 4.32 7.01 -5.09
N VAL A 38 4.27 7.73 -3.96
CA VAL A 38 5.05 8.96 -3.75
C VAL A 38 6.56 8.71 -3.83
N THR A 39 7.02 7.58 -3.27
CA THR A 39 8.45 7.30 -3.15
C THR A 39 9.06 6.78 -4.45
N THR A 40 8.33 6.00 -5.24
CA THR A 40 8.94 5.23 -6.34
C THR A 40 8.38 5.53 -7.72
N GLU A 41 7.22 6.20 -7.83
CA GLU A 41 6.53 6.45 -9.11
C GLU A 41 7.46 7.05 -10.18
N PRO A 42 8.20 8.16 -9.93
CA PRO A 42 9.02 8.76 -10.99
C PRO A 42 10.14 7.83 -11.49
N VAL A 43 10.70 7.01 -10.61
CA VAL A 43 11.78 6.07 -10.98
C VAL A 43 11.22 4.89 -11.75
N VAL A 44 10.05 4.40 -11.35
CA VAL A 44 9.35 3.31 -12.04
C VAL A 44 8.93 3.75 -13.44
N GLU A 45 8.36 4.94 -13.59
CA GLU A 45 7.99 5.50 -14.90
C GLU A 45 9.18 5.63 -15.84
N ALA A 46 10.27 6.20 -15.34
CA ALA A 46 11.51 6.31 -16.12
C ALA A 46 12.07 4.95 -16.51
N GLY A 47 12.08 3.98 -15.58
CA GLY A 47 12.55 2.62 -15.84
C GLY A 47 11.68 1.87 -16.87
N MET A 48 10.36 1.99 -16.78
CA MET A 48 9.43 1.42 -17.74
C MET A 48 9.59 2.04 -19.12
N GLY A 49 9.69 3.37 -19.19
CA GLY A 49 9.94 4.07 -20.45
C GLY A 49 11.26 3.65 -21.11
N ALA A 50 12.34 3.51 -20.34
CA ALA A 50 13.63 3.03 -20.84
C ALA A 50 13.56 1.57 -21.33
N ALA A 51 12.69 0.74 -20.76
CA ALA A 51 12.45 -0.62 -21.19
C ALA A 51 11.44 -0.74 -22.36
N GLY A 52 10.94 0.38 -22.89
CA GLY A 52 9.93 0.39 -23.97
C GLY A 52 8.54 -0.08 -23.52
N LEU A 53 8.25 -0.02 -22.22
CA LEU A 53 6.98 -0.41 -21.64
C LEU A 53 6.08 0.80 -21.42
N CYS A 54 4.76 0.56 -21.35
CA CYS A 54 3.80 1.61 -21.02
C CYS A 54 3.93 1.98 -19.52
N PRO A 55 4.24 3.24 -19.18
CA PRO A 55 4.38 3.67 -17.79
C PRO A 55 3.12 3.47 -16.94
N ASP A 56 1.94 3.45 -17.56
CA ASP A 56 0.66 3.26 -16.86
C ASP A 56 0.30 1.78 -16.59
N ASP A 57 1.05 0.85 -17.19
CA ASP A 57 0.82 -0.58 -16.99
C ASP A 57 1.45 -1.05 -15.66
N ARG A 58 0.65 -1.07 -14.61
CA ARG A 58 1.03 -1.53 -13.27
C ARG A 58 0.51 -2.94 -12.94
N ASP A 59 -0.22 -3.56 -13.86
CA ASP A 59 -0.91 -4.83 -13.61
C ASP A 59 -0.34 -6.00 -14.40
N SER A 60 0.48 -5.75 -15.44
CA SER A 60 1.08 -6.81 -16.23
C SER A 60 2.05 -7.70 -15.42
N ASP A 61 2.20 -8.93 -15.87
CA ASP A 61 3.17 -9.85 -15.27
C ASP A 61 4.61 -9.36 -15.44
N LEU A 62 4.89 -8.64 -16.52
CA LEU A 62 6.21 -8.06 -16.75
C LEU A 62 6.53 -6.94 -15.77
N TYR A 63 5.59 -6.02 -15.52
CA TYR A 63 5.73 -5.01 -14.47
C TYR A 63 5.96 -5.67 -13.10
N LYS A 64 5.10 -6.61 -12.74
CA LYS A 64 5.21 -7.32 -11.44
C LYS A 64 6.56 -8.03 -11.29
N LYS A 65 7.06 -8.63 -12.35
CA LYS A 65 8.36 -9.33 -12.36
C LYS A 65 9.55 -8.39 -12.20
N LEU A 66 9.51 -7.22 -12.85
CA LEU A 66 10.66 -6.32 -12.91
C LEU A 66 10.70 -5.29 -11.77
N PHE A 67 9.56 -4.80 -11.33
CA PHE A 67 9.49 -3.63 -10.44
C PHE A 67 8.94 -3.92 -9.05
N ARG A 68 8.06 -4.92 -8.87
CA ARG A 68 7.39 -5.13 -7.60
C ARG A 68 8.34 -5.35 -6.43
N GLU A 69 9.27 -6.28 -6.54
CA GLU A 69 10.22 -6.56 -5.47
C GLU A 69 11.19 -5.40 -5.24
N PRO A 70 11.82 -4.79 -6.28
CA PRO A 70 12.66 -3.60 -6.10
C PRO A 70 11.94 -2.42 -5.44
N VAL A 71 10.68 -2.17 -5.81
CA VAL A 71 9.86 -1.12 -5.17
C VAL A 71 9.69 -1.40 -3.69
N TYR A 72 9.24 -2.58 -3.31
CA TYR A 72 9.03 -2.91 -1.90
C TYR A 72 10.35 -2.92 -1.11
N GLU A 73 11.43 -3.41 -1.71
CA GLU A 73 12.74 -3.38 -1.06
C GLU A 73 13.23 -1.93 -0.82
N ALA A 74 12.97 -1.01 -1.74
CA ALA A 74 13.28 0.41 -1.55
C ALA A 74 12.51 0.98 -0.34
N LEU A 75 11.22 0.67 -0.21
CA LEU A 75 10.41 1.09 0.93
C LEU A 75 10.93 0.52 2.24
N PHE A 76 11.29 -0.76 2.24
CA PHE A 76 11.81 -1.43 3.44
C PHE A 76 13.16 -0.87 3.88
N ARG A 77 14.08 -0.56 2.95
CA ARG A 77 15.35 0.11 3.27
C ARG A 77 15.15 1.50 3.85
N LEU A 78 14.21 2.27 3.31
CA LEU A 78 13.85 3.57 3.88
C LEU A 78 13.30 3.42 5.30
N ALA A 79 12.46 2.42 5.54
CA ALA A 79 11.95 2.14 6.89
C ALA A 79 13.09 1.76 7.84
N GLU A 80 13.99 0.86 7.45
CA GLU A 80 15.14 0.42 8.27
C GLU A 80 15.99 1.59 8.76
N VAL A 81 16.37 2.48 7.85
CA VAL A 81 17.21 3.65 8.19
C VAL A 81 16.49 4.59 9.16
N ASN A 82 15.19 4.80 8.99
CA ASN A 82 14.44 5.78 9.78
C ASN A 82 13.96 5.22 11.14
N LEU A 83 13.73 3.92 11.26
CA LEU A 83 13.29 3.29 12.51
C LEU A 83 14.30 3.42 13.66
N ALA A 84 15.54 3.75 13.37
CA ALA A 84 16.53 4.11 14.39
C ALA A 84 16.16 5.40 15.15
N TRP A 85 15.34 6.27 14.56
CA TRP A 85 15.06 7.61 15.07
C TRP A 85 13.59 7.88 15.35
N LEU A 86 12.69 7.32 14.52
CA LEU A 86 11.25 7.57 14.60
C LEU A 86 10.45 6.38 14.06
N SER A 87 9.19 6.31 14.43
CA SER A 87 8.26 5.33 13.88
C SER A 87 8.02 5.59 12.39
N VAL A 88 7.68 4.53 11.64
CA VAL A 88 7.43 4.61 10.19
C VAL A 88 6.07 4.01 9.87
N VAL A 89 5.33 4.66 8.98
CA VAL A 89 4.11 4.17 8.34
C VAL A 89 4.44 3.84 6.89
N LEU A 90 4.52 2.55 6.56
CA LEU A 90 4.65 2.06 5.18
C LEU A 90 3.27 1.94 4.54
N VAL A 91 3.09 2.53 3.37
CA VAL A 91 1.82 2.49 2.62
C VAL A 91 2.07 1.87 1.25
N ALA A 92 1.51 0.68 1.00
CA ALA A 92 1.54 0.02 -0.30
C ALA A 92 0.43 -1.03 -0.41
N PRO A 93 0.13 -1.58 -1.59
CA PRO A 93 -0.90 -2.61 -1.72
C PRO A 93 -0.59 -3.88 -0.94
N PHE A 94 0.64 -4.38 -0.97
CA PHE A 94 1.10 -5.62 -0.32
C PHE A 94 0.14 -6.82 -0.52
N THR A 95 -0.44 -6.93 -1.73
CA THR A 95 -1.53 -7.88 -2.01
C THR A 95 -1.15 -9.34 -1.86
N LYS A 96 0.06 -9.73 -2.27
CA LYS A 96 0.58 -11.10 -2.13
C LYS A 96 1.10 -11.32 -0.71
N GLU A 97 1.81 -10.34 -0.19
CA GLU A 97 2.47 -10.37 1.12
C GLU A 97 1.46 -10.49 2.25
N SER A 98 0.31 -9.80 2.13
CA SER A 98 -0.79 -9.88 3.10
C SER A 98 -1.50 -11.23 3.15
N ARG A 99 -1.15 -12.20 2.28
CA ARG A 99 -1.67 -13.58 2.32
C ARG A 99 -0.71 -14.56 3.01
N ASP A 100 0.48 -14.12 3.33
CA ASP A 100 1.51 -14.94 3.94
C ASP A 100 1.47 -14.80 5.46
N GLU A 101 1.07 -15.85 6.15
CA GLU A 101 0.91 -15.88 7.62
C GLU A 101 2.20 -15.54 8.37
N GLU A 102 3.37 -15.84 7.78
CA GLU A 102 4.67 -15.57 8.35
C GLU A 102 5.17 -14.12 8.11
N TRP A 103 4.48 -13.35 7.29
CA TRP A 103 4.90 -12.01 6.91
C TRP A 103 5.11 -11.07 8.11
N PRO A 104 4.20 -10.97 9.11
CA PRO A 104 4.42 -10.11 10.29
C PRO A 104 5.64 -10.54 11.12
N VAL A 105 5.85 -11.85 11.25
CA VAL A 105 6.98 -12.40 12.02
C VAL A 105 8.31 -12.08 11.34
N ARG A 106 8.38 -12.28 10.02
CA ARG A 106 9.58 -11.93 9.23
C ARG A 106 9.88 -10.44 9.28
N HIS A 107 8.87 -9.59 9.26
CA HIS A 107 9.07 -8.14 9.37
C HIS A 107 9.53 -7.73 10.77
N THR A 108 8.96 -8.30 11.81
CA THR A 108 9.43 -8.05 13.18
C THR A 108 10.91 -8.47 13.34
N ALA A 109 11.30 -9.61 12.78
CA ALA A 109 12.68 -10.07 12.78
C ALA A 109 13.60 -9.16 11.96
N ARG A 110 13.16 -8.71 10.77
CA ARG A 110 13.93 -7.84 9.89
C ARG A 110 14.20 -6.47 10.51
N PHE A 111 13.17 -5.85 11.04
CA PHE A 111 13.25 -4.45 11.50
C PHE A 111 13.65 -4.32 12.98
N GLY A 112 13.57 -5.37 13.76
CA GLY A 112 13.91 -5.35 15.19
C GLY A 112 12.99 -4.49 16.05
N VAL A 113 11.82 -4.11 15.53
CA VAL A 113 10.83 -3.30 16.22
C VAL A 113 9.44 -3.95 16.13
N PRO A 114 8.49 -3.59 17.01
CA PRO A 114 7.11 -4.05 16.87
C PRO A 114 6.50 -3.63 15.54
N VAL A 115 5.82 -4.57 14.87
CA VAL A 115 5.12 -4.35 13.59
C VAL A 115 3.63 -4.42 13.83
N GLU A 116 2.89 -3.41 13.36
CA GLU A 116 1.43 -3.36 13.41
C GLU A 116 0.88 -3.22 11.99
N ILE A 117 -0.01 -4.13 11.59
CA ILE A 117 -0.54 -4.16 10.22
C ILE A 117 -1.97 -3.64 10.22
N HIS A 118 -2.25 -2.70 9.31
CA HIS A 118 -3.55 -2.09 9.09
C HIS A 118 -4.04 -2.47 7.70
N PHE A 119 -5.13 -3.21 7.64
CA PHE A 119 -5.78 -3.56 6.38
C PHE A 119 -6.89 -2.56 6.09
N VAL A 120 -6.67 -1.71 5.09
CA VAL A 120 -7.59 -0.63 4.71
C VAL A 120 -8.44 -1.08 3.54
N THR A 121 -9.75 -1.09 3.71
CA THR A 121 -10.71 -1.49 2.70
C THR A 121 -11.92 -0.55 2.64
N CYS A 122 -12.74 -0.70 1.62
CA CYS A 122 -14.06 -0.09 1.50
C CYS A 122 -14.91 -0.91 0.51
N PRO A 123 -16.24 -0.68 0.46
CA PRO A 123 -17.11 -1.33 -0.51
C PRO A 123 -16.62 -1.15 -1.96
N PRO A 124 -16.80 -2.16 -2.83
CA PRO A 124 -16.36 -2.10 -4.23
C PRO A 124 -16.87 -0.87 -4.99
N GLU A 125 -18.11 -0.47 -4.75
CA GLU A 125 -18.75 0.69 -5.39
C GLU A 125 -18.05 1.99 -5.03
N VAL A 126 -17.64 2.13 -3.77
CA VAL A 126 -16.86 3.29 -3.29
C VAL A 126 -15.50 3.34 -3.97
N ARG A 127 -14.83 2.19 -4.14
CA ARG A 127 -13.55 2.12 -4.87
C ARG A 127 -13.72 2.51 -6.33
N ARG A 128 -14.78 2.01 -6.98
CA ARG A 128 -15.09 2.35 -8.38
C ARG A 128 -15.27 3.84 -8.56
N GLU A 129 -16.05 4.46 -7.68
CA GLU A 129 -16.28 5.90 -7.72
C GLU A 129 -15.00 6.70 -7.48
N ARG A 130 -14.16 6.30 -6.53
CA ARG A 130 -12.86 6.93 -6.27
C ARG A 130 -11.92 6.83 -7.48
N MET A 131 -11.87 5.68 -8.16
CA MET A 131 -11.06 5.51 -9.38
C MET A 131 -11.58 6.42 -10.51
N ARG A 132 -12.91 6.52 -10.69
CA ARG A 132 -13.50 7.43 -11.68
C ARG A 132 -13.17 8.90 -11.37
N SER A 133 -13.31 9.30 -10.10
CA SER A 133 -13.12 10.68 -9.69
C SER A 133 -11.67 11.15 -9.79
N ARG A 134 -10.68 10.26 -9.57
CA ARG A 134 -9.27 10.62 -9.71
C ARG A 134 -8.80 10.66 -11.17
N GLY A 135 -9.45 9.92 -12.09
CA GLY A 135 -9.22 9.98 -13.52
C GLY A 135 -7.83 9.56 -13.98
N GLU A 136 -7.17 8.66 -13.27
CA GLU A 136 -5.82 8.21 -13.62
C GLU A 136 -5.83 7.22 -14.78
N ALA A 137 -4.89 7.35 -15.72
CA ALA A 137 -4.78 6.50 -16.91
C ALA A 137 -4.66 5.01 -16.56
N ARG A 138 -3.93 4.68 -15.49
CA ARG A 138 -3.77 3.30 -14.97
C ARG A 138 -5.07 2.66 -14.45
N ASP A 139 -6.15 3.44 -14.29
CA ASP A 139 -7.44 2.92 -13.83
C ASP A 139 -8.42 2.63 -14.97
N VAL A 140 -8.16 3.13 -16.17
CA VAL A 140 -9.08 2.99 -17.32
C VAL A 140 -9.41 1.52 -17.58
N ALA A 141 -8.41 0.68 -17.78
CA ALA A 141 -8.63 -0.74 -18.03
C ALA A 141 -9.38 -1.46 -16.88
N LYS A 142 -9.17 -1.05 -15.63
CA LYS A 142 -9.88 -1.60 -14.46
C LYS A 142 -11.35 -1.20 -14.44
N LEU A 143 -11.64 0.02 -14.86
CA LEU A 143 -13.01 0.54 -14.93
C LEU A 143 -13.78 -0.01 -16.12
N ASP A 144 -13.12 -0.28 -17.24
CA ASP A 144 -13.68 -0.87 -18.45
C ASP A 144 -14.18 -2.29 -18.21
N ASP A 145 -13.40 -3.10 -17.48
CA ASP A 145 -13.84 -4.44 -17.03
C ASP A 145 -13.79 -4.54 -15.51
N TRP A 146 -14.74 -3.87 -14.87
CA TRP A 146 -14.86 -3.83 -13.43
C TRP A 146 -15.06 -5.21 -12.78
N HIS A 147 -15.80 -6.10 -13.44
CA HIS A 147 -16.04 -7.44 -12.92
C HIS A 147 -14.78 -8.28 -12.94
N ALA A 148 -14.02 -8.28 -14.04
CA ALA A 148 -12.72 -8.97 -14.09
C ALA A 148 -11.75 -8.38 -13.07
N HIS A 149 -11.70 -7.04 -12.94
CA HIS A 149 -10.87 -6.40 -11.93
C HIS A 149 -11.24 -6.84 -10.51
N LEU A 150 -12.51 -6.88 -10.15
CA LEU A 150 -12.95 -7.37 -8.83
C LEU A 150 -12.54 -8.82 -8.59
N ALA A 151 -12.69 -9.68 -9.61
CA ALA A 151 -12.30 -11.10 -9.49
C ALA A 151 -10.78 -11.30 -9.35
N SER A 152 -9.97 -10.35 -9.84
CA SER A 152 -8.50 -10.43 -9.81
C SER A 152 -7.86 -9.96 -8.50
N ILE A 153 -8.60 -9.24 -7.67
CA ILE A 153 -8.05 -8.68 -6.42
C ILE A 153 -8.54 -9.42 -5.18
N VAL A 154 -7.70 -9.44 -4.17
CA VAL A 154 -8.06 -10.03 -2.88
C VAL A 154 -8.81 -9.00 -2.03
N HIS A 155 -10.04 -9.35 -1.65
CA HIS A 155 -10.91 -8.50 -0.82
C HIS A 155 -10.90 -8.90 0.65
N SER A 156 -10.56 -10.15 0.95
CA SER A 156 -10.57 -10.66 2.33
C SER A 156 -9.42 -10.06 3.15
N PRO A 157 -9.65 -9.82 4.44
CA PRO A 157 -8.58 -9.42 5.35
C PRO A 157 -7.43 -10.43 5.41
N PRO A 158 -6.23 -10.02 5.86
CA PRO A 158 -5.11 -10.93 6.10
C PRO A 158 -5.46 -12.07 7.07
N PRO A 159 -4.83 -13.27 6.94
CA PRO A 159 -5.09 -14.41 7.84
C PRO A 159 -4.41 -14.28 9.22
N PHE A 160 -3.72 -13.21 9.48
CA PHE A 160 -3.00 -12.93 10.73
C PHE A 160 -3.56 -11.71 11.46
N GLY A 161 -3.06 -11.42 12.68
CA GLY A 161 -3.49 -10.27 13.48
C GLY A 161 -3.26 -8.93 12.77
N HIS A 162 -4.31 -8.15 12.61
CA HIS A 162 -4.29 -6.85 11.94
C HIS A 162 -5.40 -5.93 12.49
N VAL A 163 -5.24 -4.63 12.25
CA VAL A 163 -6.29 -3.64 12.46
C VAL A 163 -7.09 -3.52 11.15
N LEU A 164 -8.38 -3.85 11.21
CA LEU A 164 -9.28 -3.64 10.08
C LEU A 164 -9.73 -2.18 10.05
N VAL A 165 -9.58 -1.54 8.88
CA VAL A 165 -9.98 -0.15 8.67
C VAL A 165 -10.95 -0.08 7.50
N GLU A 166 -12.19 0.24 7.79
CA GLU A 166 -13.22 0.46 6.76
C GLU A 166 -13.34 1.94 6.45
N THR A 167 -13.15 2.32 5.19
CA THR A 167 -13.28 3.70 4.73
C THR A 167 -14.58 3.88 3.95
N GLY A 168 -15.36 4.86 4.35
CA GLY A 168 -16.65 5.20 3.71
C GLY A 168 -16.52 6.06 2.45
N PRO A 169 -17.67 6.43 1.85
CA PRO A 169 -17.73 7.42 0.77
C PRO A 169 -17.07 8.75 1.16
N PRO A 170 -16.69 9.60 0.17
CA PRO A 170 -16.17 10.92 0.46
C PRO A 170 -17.19 11.72 1.30
N GLY A 171 -16.80 12.13 2.50
CA GLY A 171 -17.65 12.86 3.46
C GLY A 171 -18.11 12.09 4.70
N GLU A 172 -18.12 10.77 4.69
CA GLU A 172 -18.34 9.96 5.90
C GLU A 172 -16.99 9.59 6.54
N ASN A 173 -16.50 10.47 7.40
CA ASN A 173 -15.45 10.10 8.35
C ASN A 173 -16.14 9.35 9.51
N ARG A 174 -16.11 8.04 9.50
CA ARG A 174 -16.25 7.29 10.75
C ARG A 174 -14.90 7.34 11.46
N GLU A 175 -14.82 8.17 12.48
CA GLU A 175 -13.71 8.23 13.44
C GLU A 175 -13.58 6.92 14.20
#